data_b34d9cda8b03f7f49d6f8ac86c76c6fa
#
_entry.id   b34d9cda8b03f7f49d6f8ac86c76c6fa
#
_cell.length_a   1.000
_cell.length_b   1.000
_cell.length_c   1.000
_cell.angle_alpha   90.00
_cell.angle_beta   90.00
_cell.angle_gamma   90.00
#
_symmetry.space_group_name_H-M   'P 1'
#
loop_
_entity.id
_entity.type
_entity.pdbx_description
1 polymer ?
#
loop_
_entity_poly.entity_id
_entity_poly.type
_entity_poly.pdbx_seq_one_letter_code
_entity_poly.pdbx_strand_id
1 'polypeptide(L)'
;IIIVLAGTRLSLWRQTYERLVQQLDSGKDDVQKIKRRLLCPLPGIALSDQTHPLATTYRLPPAQVRQRLSQGKPVIIVAMKQTDHLHALAASLRANVFSVVKELGRTAHMLLLDDEADDGSILDAVVESSQDPIYGRLKQIPRAIANLWDPPQGSPDNLFSTYIAYTATPQANLLQEDHNPLAPRDFMIALR
;
A
#
# COMPACT_ATOMS: atom_id res chain seq x y z
N ILE A 1 0.92 -7.48 8.60
CA ILE A 1 1.42 -6.83 7.38
C ILE A 1 0.90 -5.40 7.42
N ILE A 2 1.76 -4.41 7.17
CA ILE A 2 1.39 -3.00 7.15
C ILE A 2 1.80 -2.42 5.80
N ILE A 3 0.86 -1.84 5.09
CA ILE A 3 1.08 -1.16 3.81
C ILE A 3 0.73 0.30 4.00
N VAL A 4 1.68 1.19 3.74
CA VAL A 4 1.48 2.63 3.76
C VAL A 4 1.45 3.12 2.31
N LEU A 5 0.32 3.64 1.88
CA LEU A 5 0.13 4.24 0.57
C LEU A 5 0.42 5.74 0.70
N ALA A 6 1.57 6.16 0.19
CA ALA A 6 2.05 7.53 0.32
C ALA A 6 1.72 8.31 -0.96
N GLY A 7 0.67 9.10 -0.98
CA GLY A 7 0.29 10.01 -2.05
C GLY A 7 0.56 9.57 -3.49
N THR A 8 0.22 10.40 -4.44
CA THR A 8 0.41 10.14 -5.89
C THR A 8 1.77 10.65 -6.41
N ARG A 9 2.51 11.40 -5.60
CA ARG A 9 3.76 12.05 -5.97
C ARG A 9 4.98 11.35 -5.41
N LEU A 10 6.04 11.24 -6.21
CA LEU A 10 7.32 10.68 -5.80
C LEU A 10 7.91 11.32 -4.54
N SER A 11 7.79 12.65 -4.43
CA SER A 11 8.28 13.40 -3.27
C SER A 11 7.58 12.98 -1.97
N LEU A 12 6.27 12.76 -2.00
CA LEU A 12 5.49 12.29 -0.85
C LEU A 12 5.89 10.86 -0.48
N TRP A 13 6.02 9.97 -1.45
CA TRP A 13 6.47 8.60 -1.22
C TRP A 13 7.83 8.57 -0.53
N ARG A 14 8.81 9.33 -1.07
CA ARG A 14 10.14 9.44 -0.48
C ARG A 14 10.11 10.01 0.93
N GLN A 15 9.36 11.09 1.16
CA GLN A 15 9.24 11.74 2.45
C GLN A 15 8.64 10.78 3.51
N THR A 16 7.56 10.09 3.17
CA THR A 16 6.92 9.11 4.05
C THR A 16 7.88 7.96 4.38
N TYR A 17 8.59 7.45 3.38
CA TYR A 17 9.60 6.41 3.60
C TYR A 17 10.72 6.87 4.55
N GLU A 18 11.31 8.04 4.30
CA GLU A 18 12.40 8.59 5.13
C GLU A 18 11.95 8.84 6.58
N ARG A 19 10.75 9.37 6.78
CA ARG A 19 10.16 9.55 8.12
C ARG A 19 10.00 8.23 8.87
N LEU A 20 9.48 7.20 8.19
CA LEU A 20 9.33 5.88 8.80
C LEU A 20 10.68 5.24 9.13
N VAL A 21 11.69 5.40 8.27
CA VAL A 21 13.06 4.93 8.57
C VAL A 21 13.61 5.64 9.80
N GLN A 22 13.47 6.96 9.89
CA GLN A 22 13.92 7.72 11.06
C GLN A 22 13.27 7.25 12.36
N GLN A 23 11.96 6.99 12.33
CA GLN A 23 11.22 6.60 13.53
C GLN A 23 11.40 5.15 13.92
N LEU A 24 11.46 4.25 12.94
CA LEU A 24 11.46 2.80 13.18
C LEU A 24 12.84 2.18 13.13
N ASP A 25 13.77 2.73 12.36
CA ASP A 25 15.09 2.18 12.08
C ASP A 25 16.23 3.18 12.34
N SER A 26 15.97 4.31 12.98
CA SER A 26 16.99 5.32 13.32
C SER A 26 18.06 4.75 14.27
N GLY A 27 19.29 5.18 14.09
CA GLY A 27 20.42 4.81 14.95
C GLY A 27 20.96 3.39 14.74
N LYS A 28 20.54 2.72 13.68
CA LYS A 28 21.05 1.39 13.36
C LYS A 28 22.22 1.48 12.39
N ASP A 29 23.34 0.92 12.81
CA ASP A 29 24.52 0.72 11.99
C ASP A 29 24.30 -0.30 10.86
N ASP A 30 25.27 -0.45 9.97
CA ASP A 30 25.14 -1.30 8.78
C ASP A 30 24.90 -2.79 9.10
N VAL A 31 25.42 -3.26 10.23
CA VAL A 31 25.22 -4.64 10.70
C VAL A 31 23.77 -4.87 11.11
N GLN A 32 23.10 -3.85 11.60
CA GLN A 32 21.70 -3.92 12.02
C GLN A 32 20.70 -3.66 10.89
N LYS A 33 21.16 -3.23 9.70
CA LYS A 33 20.30 -3.05 8.52
C LYS A 33 19.55 -4.32 8.12
N ILE A 34 20.12 -5.48 8.41
CA ILE A 34 19.45 -6.80 8.22
C ILE A 34 18.19 -6.92 9.07
N LYS A 35 18.09 -6.17 10.18
CA LYS A 35 16.94 -6.15 11.10
C LYS A 35 15.94 -5.06 10.79
N ARG A 36 16.05 -4.37 9.65
CA ARG A 36 15.11 -3.30 9.27
C ARG A 36 13.68 -3.79 9.32
N ARG A 37 12.80 -2.92 9.81
CA ARG A 37 11.36 -3.20 9.87
C ARG A 37 10.72 -3.05 8.50
N LEU A 38 11.22 -2.12 7.68
CA LEU A 38 10.76 -1.93 6.31
C LEU A 38 11.39 -2.97 5.37
N LEU A 39 10.55 -3.58 4.54
CA LEU A 39 10.98 -4.57 3.54
C LEU A 39 10.95 -4.05 2.10
N CYS A 40 10.63 -2.78 1.89
CA CYS A 40 10.68 -2.18 0.56
C CYS A 40 12.02 -1.43 0.34
N PRO A 41 12.50 -1.34 -0.90
CA PRO A 41 13.67 -0.55 -1.24
C PRO A 41 13.41 0.94 -1.05
N LEU A 42 14.49 1.73 -0.98
CA LEU A 42 14.42 3.18 -0.87
C LEU A 42 13.74 3.78 -2.10
N PRO A 43 12.68 4.59 -1.93
CA PRO A 43 12.10 5.33 -3.04
C PRO A 43 13.10 6.29 -3.67
N GLY A 44 13.01 6.46 -4.96
CA GLY A 44 13.82 7.43 -5.71
C GLY A 44 15.03 6.82 -6.43
N ILE A 45 15.72 5.81 -5.90
CA ILE A 45 16.74 5.09 -6.65
C ILE A 45 16.08 4.30 -7.79
N ALA A 46 14.95 3.67 -7.50
CA ALA A 46 14.18 2.90 -8.49
C ALA A 46 13.44 3.75 -9.53
N LEU A 47 13.31 5.07 -9.31
CA LEU A 47 12.58 5.97 -10.20
C LEU A 47 13.47 6.93 -10.99
N SER A 48 14.67 7.18 -10.53
CA SER A 48 15.67 7.88 -11.33
C SER A 48 16.26 7.00 -12.43
N ASP A 49 16.15 5.69 -12.26
CA ASP A 49 16.59 4.69 -13.23
C ASP A 49 15.37 4.07 -13.92
N GLN A 50 15.01 4.62 -15.09
CA GLN A 50 13.93 4.10 -15.93
C GLN A 50 14.15 2.63 -16.36
N THR A 51 15.33 2.10 -16.10
CA THR A 51 15.70 0.70 -16.40
C THR A 51 15.28 -0.26 -15.28
N HIS A 52 14.90 0.23 -14.08
CA HIS A 52 14.52 -0.63 -12.97
C HIS A 52 13.03 -1.03 -13.07
N PRO A 53 12.72 -2.29 -13.34
CA PRO A 53 11.33 -2.75 -13.40
C PRO A 53 10.63 -2.55 -12.04
N LEU A 54 9.41 -2.03 -12.03
CA LEU A 54 8.61 -1.88 -10.81
C LEU A 54 8.46 -3.18 -10.02
N ALA A 55 8.46 -4.32 -10.70
CA ALA A 55 8.49 -5.64 -10.07
C ALA A 55 9.70 -5.84 -9.15
N THR A 56 10.85 -5.24 -9.46
CA THR A 56 12.03 -5.28 -8.60
C THR A 56 11.88 -4.35 -7.40
N THR A 57 11.24 -3.19 -7.59
CA THR A 57 10.98 -2.21 -6.53
C THR A 57 10.16 -2.79 -5.39
N TYR A 58 9.15 -3.61 -5.70
CA TYR A 58 8.28 -4.24 -4.70
C TYR A 58 8.60 -5.73 -4.48
N ARG A 59 9.80 -6.15 -4.81
CA ARG A 59 10.22 -7.52 -4.58
C ARG A 59 10.36 -7.79 -3.08
N LEU A 60 9.42 -8.57 -2.55
CA LEU A 60 9.40 -9.00 -1.16
C LEU A 60 10.03 -10.40 -1.07
N PRO A 61 11.22 -10.57 -0.47
CA PRO A 61 11.85 -11.88 -0.37
C PRO A 61 11.02 -12.85 0.49
N PRO A 62 10.51 -13.98 -0.02
CA PRO A 62 9.61 -14.89 0.72
C PRO A 62 10.22 -15.40 2.03
N ALA A 63 11.53 -15.67 2.04
CA ALA A 63 12.24 -16.13 3.24
C ALA A 63 12.20 -15.07 4.37
N GLN A 64 12.37 -13.77 4.03
CA GLN A 64 12.31 -12.71 5.02
C GLN A 64 10.86 -12.46 5.49
N VAL A 65 9.90 -12.54 4.58
CA VAL A 65 8.47 -12.47 4.92
C VAL A 65 8.12 -13.58 5.90
N ARG A 66 8.48 -14.83 5.59
CA ARG A 66 8.26 -16.00 6.45
C ARG A 66 8.91 -15.81 7.82
N GLN A 67 10.17 -15.42 7.87
CA GLN A 67 10.89 -15.20 9.12
C GLN A 67 10.18 -14.16 9.99
N ARG A 68 9.72 -13.05 9.41
CA ARG A 68 9.03 -12.00 10.16
C ARG A 68 7.67 -12.47 10.67
N LEU A 69 6.85 -13.02 9.81
CA LEU A 69 5.51 -13.48 10.17
C LEU A 69 5.56 -14.62 11.22
N SER A 70 6.49 -15.56 11.10
CA SER A 70 6.66 -16.63 12.09
C SER A 70 7.10 -16.12 13.46
N GLN A 71 7.82 -15.00 13.50
CA GLN A 71 8.27 -14.33 14.74
C GLN A 71 7.26 -13.30 15.28
N GLY A 72 6.10 -13.16 14.67
CA GLY A 72 5.13 -12.11 15.03
C GLY A 72 5.61 -10.69 14.74
N LYS A 73 6.63 -10.52 13.88
CA LYS A 73 7.16 -9.21 13.51
C LYS A 73 6.43 -8.63 12.30
N PRO A 74 6.18 -7.33 12.26
CA PRO A 74 5.50 -6.72 11.12
C PRO A 74 6.35 -6.77 9.85
N VAL A 75 5.67 -6.96 8.72
CA VAL A 75 6.17 -6.68 7.37
C VAL A 75 5.63 -5.32 7.00
N ILE A 76 6.50 -4.31 6.85
CA ILE A 76 6.12 -2.93 6.58
C ILE A 76 6.57 -2.56 5.17
N ILE A 77 5.65 -2.04 4.37
CA ILE A 77 5.85 -1.67 2.97
C ILE A 77 5.36 -0.24 2.79
N VAL A 78 6.12 0.59 2.09
CA VAL A 78 5.69 1.94 1.70
C VAL A 78 5.58 1.98 0.19
N ALA A 79 4.42 2.31 -0.34
CA ALA A 79 4.14 2.32 -1.77
C ALA A 79 3.57 3.65 -2.23
N MET A 80 3.86 4.02 -3.47
CA MET A 80 3.27 5.18 -4.13
C MET A 80 1.88 4.82 -4.67
N LYS A 81 0.92 5.73 -4.55
CA LYS A 81 -0.43 5.60 -5.12
C LYS A 81 -0.42 5.90 -6.62
N GLN A 82 0.15 4.99 -7.39
CA GLN A 82 0.12 5.00 -8.84
C GLN A 82 -0.23 3.61 -9.35
N THR A 83 -1.00 3.53 -10.40
CA THR A 83 -1.57 2.26 -10.90
C THR A 83 -0.50 1.19 -11.10
N ASP A 84 0.60 1.51 -11.79
CA ASP A 84 1.66 0.54 -12.07
C ASP A 84 2.37 0.08 -10.79
N HIS A 85 2.60 1.00 -9.84
CA HIS A 85 3.15 0.69 -8.52
C HIS A 85 2.24 -0.24 -7.71
N LEU A 86 0.95 0.05 -7.70
CA LEU A 86 -0.05 -0.75 -6.99
C LEU A 86 -0.20 -2.14 -7.61
N HIS A 87 -0.17 -2.26 -8.94
CA HIS A 87 -0.20 -3.55 -9.63
C HIS A 87 1.05 -4.37 -9.33
N ALA A 88 2.24 -3.76 -9.36
CA ALA A 88 3.49 -4.45 -9.02
C ALA A 88 3.50 -4.91 -7.55
N LEU A 89 3.01 -4.08 -6.63
CA LEU A 89 2.84 -4.43 -5.23
C LEU A 89 1.85 -5.59 -5.06
N ALA A 90 0.68 -5.52 -5.70
CA ALA A 90 -0.33 -6.58 -5.64
C ALA A 90 0.22 -7.92 -6.15
N ALA A 91 0.97 -7.91 -7.25
CA ALA A 91 1.64 -9.10 -7.76
C ALA A 91 2.63 -9.70 -6.76
N SER A 92 3.45 -8.84 -6.12
CA SER A 92 4.41 -9.26 -5.10
C SER A 92 3.73 -9.78 -3.82
N LEU A 93 2.65 -9.14 -3.37
CA LEU A 93 1.86 -9.63 -2.23
C LEU A 93 1.33 -11.04 -2.50
N ARG A 94 0.71 -11.26 -3.66
CA ARG A 94 0.18 -12.59 -4.04
C ARG A 94 1.27 -13.64 -4.07
N ALA A 95 2.37 -13.37 -4.77
CA ALA A 95 3.43 -14.34 -4.98
C ALA A 95 4.21 -14.67 -3.69
N ASN A 96 4.45 -13.68 -2.84
CA ASN A 96 5.45 -13.79 -1.78
C ASN A 96 4.89 -13.65 -0.37
N VAL A 97 3.74 -12.99 -0.19
CA VAL A 97 3.14 -12.77 1.13
C VAL A 97 1.95 -13.70 1.36
N PHE A 98 0.99 -13.72 0.42
CA PHE A 98 -0.21 -14.55 0.58
C PHE A 98 0.12 -16.05 0.59
N SER A 99 1.08 -16.48 -0.22
CA SER A 99 1.58 -17.86 -0.20
C SER A 99 2.16 -18.23 1.16
N VAL A 100 2.95 -17.33 1.76
CA VAL A 100 3.53 -17.54 3.09
C VAL A 100 2.47 -17.54 4.19
N VAL A 101 1.48 -16.63 4.13
CA VAL A 101 0.36 -16.59 5.09
C VAL A 101 -0.44 -17.88 5.05
N LYS A 102 -0.76 -18.36 3.86
CA LYS A 102 -1.46 -19.63 3.65
C LYS A 102 -0.66 -20.82 4.20
N GLU A 103 0.62 -20.86 3.91
CA GLU A 103 1.50 -21.94 4.37
C GLU A 103 1.68 -21.98 5.89
N LEU A 104 1.78 -20.81 6.55
CA LEU A 104 1.89 -20.73 8.00
C LEU A 104 0.62 -21.15 8.73
N GLY A 105 -0.54 -21.13 8.06
CA GLY A 105 -1.83 -21.54 8.63
C GLY A 105 -2.30 -20.72 9.83
N ARG A 106 -1.62 -19.62 10.16
CA ARG A 106 -1.95 -18.74 11.29
C ARG A 106 -2.75 -17.54 10.79
N THR A 107 -3.62 -17.03 11.65
CA THR A 107 -4.31 -15.78 11.41
C THR A 107 -3.29 -14.66 11.18
N ALA A 108 -3.43 -13.95 10.09
CA ALA A 108 -2.64 -12.78 9.75
C ALA A 108 -3.54 -11.56 9.54
N HIS A 109 -3.04 -10.39 9.87
CA HIS A 109 -3.72 -9.13 9.66
C HIS A 109 -2.93 -8.26 8.68
N MET A 110 -3.65 -7.64 7.74
CA MET A 110 -3.12 -6.66 6.80
C MET A 110 -3.79 -5.32 7.06
N LEU A 111 -2.97 -4.33 7.39
CA LEU A 111 -3.40 -2.96 7.61
C LEU A 111 -2.93 -2.11 6.42
N LEU A 112 -3.86 -1.48 5.75
CA LEU A 112 -3.59 -0.50 4.72
C LEU A 112 -3.85 0.89 5.29
N LEU A 113 -2.81 1.72 5.29
CA LEU A 113 -2.86 3.11 5.69
C LEU A 113 -2.75 3.96 4.43
N ASP A 114 -3.82 4.64 4.06
CA ASP A 114 -3.88 5.49 2.88
C ASP A 114 -3.71 6.95 3.29
N ASP A 115 -2.49 7.47 3.07
CA ASP A 115 -2.15 8.86 3.35
C ASP A 115 -2.55 9.73 2.16
N GLU A 116 -3.05 10.94 2.41
CA GLU A 116 -3.62 11.83 1.40
C GLU A 116 -4.75 11.13 0.62
N ALA A 117 -5.72 10.55 1.33
CA ALA A 117 -6.76 9.72 0.70
C ALA A 117 -7.72 10.52 -0.21
N ASP A 118 -7.75 11.84 -0.11
CA ASP A 118 -8.40 12.74 -1.06
C ASP A 118 -7.63 12.89 -2.38
N ASP A 119 -6.34 12.47 -2.42
CA ASP A 119 -5.53 12.46 -3.63
C ASP A 119 -5.48 11.05 -4.26
N GLY A 120 -6.27 10.82 -5.29
CA GLY A 120 -6.28 9.61 -6.09
C GLY A 120 -7.10 8.43 -5.56
N SER A 121 -7.62 8.48 -4.32
CA SER A 121 -8.44 7.40 -3.76
C SER A 121 -9.95 7.63 -3.89
N ILE A 122 -10.35 8.74 -4.50
CA ILE A 122 -11.75 9.13 -4.72
C ILE A 122 -12.22 8.62 -6.08
N LEU A 123 -13.41 8.03 -6.11
CA LEU A 123 -14.14 7.78 -7.35
C LEU A 123 -15.00 9.01 -7.65
N ASP A 124 -14.71 9.69 -8.74
CA ASP A 124 -15.55 10.76 -9.25
C ASP A 124 -16.50 10.18 -10.30
N ALA A 125 -17.79 10.11 -9.95
CA ALA A 125 -18.85 9.63 -10.86
C ALA A 125 -19.06 10.53 -12.08
N VAL A 126 -18.74 11.81 -11.96
CA VAL A 126 -18.89 12.81 -13.04
C VAL A 126 -17.95 12.51 -14.21
N VAL A 127 -16.90 11.74 -13.97
CA VAL A 127 -15.84 11.44 -14.95
C VAL A 127 -16.21 10.34 -15.93
N GLU A 128 -17.35 9.66 -15.76
CA GLU A 128 -17.76 8.58 -16.69
C GLU A 128 -17.95 9.03 -18.15
N SER A 129 -18.22 10.31 -18.36
CA SER A 129 -18.43 10.90 -19.69
C SER A 129 -17.19 11.54 -20.31
N SER A 130 -16.08 11.65 -19.59
CA SER A 130 -14.88 12.34 -20.05
C SER A 130 -13.96 11.36 -20.80
N GLN A 131 -13.63 11.70 -22.04
CA GLN A 131 -12.64 10.98 -22.84
C GLN A 131 -11.18 11.34 -22.46
N ASP A 132 -10.97 12.05 -21.36
CA ASP A 132 -9.64 12.49 -20.96
C ASP A 132 -8.85 11.31 -20.36
N PRO A 133 -7.68 10.96 -20.93
CA PRO A 133 -6.83 9.86 -20.45
C PRO A 133 -6.36 10.04 -19.00
N ILE A 134 -6.27 11.28 -18.50
CA ILE A 134 -5.88 11.58 -17.12
C ILE A 134 -6.96 11.07 -16.17
N TYR A 135 -8.20 11.36 -16.44
CA TYR A 135 -9.33 10.92 -15.62
C TYR A 135 -9.55 9.41 -15.67
N GLY A 136 -9.35 8.79 -16.82
CA GLY A 136 -9.37 7.33 -16.94
C GLY A 136 -8.33 6.62 -16.07
N ARG A 137 -7.18 7.26 -15.83
CA ARG A 137 -6.15 6.75 -14.92
C ARG A 137 -6.55 6.87 -13.45
N LEU A 138 -7.19 7.98 -13.06
CA LEU A 138 -7.64 8.18 -11.67
C LEU A 138 -8.68 7.14 -11.24
N LYS A 139 -9.58 6.73 -12.13
CA LYS A 139 -10.53 5.62 -11.85
C LYS A 139 -9.85 4.29 -11.57
N GLN A 140 -8.64 4.08 -12.05
CA GLN A 140 -7.91 2.83 -11.86
C GLN A 140 -7.26 2.72 -10.48
N ILE A 141 -6.91 3.85 -9.84
CA ILE A 141 -6.23 3.84 -8.55
C ILE A 141 -7.08 3.22 -7.44
N PRO A 142 -8.35 3.62 -7.22
CA PRO A 142 -9.20 3.00 -6.20
C PRO A 142 -9.35 1.49 -6.38
N ARG A 143 -9.53 1.04 -7.62
CA ARG A 143 -9.59 -0.40 -7.94
C ARG A 143 -8.27 -1.11 -7.66
N ALA A 144 -7.16 -0.49 -8.01
CA ALA A 144 -5.83 -1.04 -7.76
C ALA A 144 -5.52 -1.11 -6.26
N ILE A 145 -5.99 -0.13 -5.46
CA ILE A 145 -5.91 -0.17 -3.99
C ILE A 145 -6.75 -1.33 -3.45
N ALA A 146 -8.02 -1.45 -3.85
CA ALA A 146 -8.89 -2.54 -3.41
C ALA A 146 -8.29 -3.92 -3.74
N ASN A 147 -7.67 -4.09 -4.90
CA ASN A 147 -7.00 -5.31 -5.32
C ASN A 147 -5.80 -5.72 -4.45
N LEU A 148 -5.32 -4.86 -3.54
CA LEU A 148 -4.26 -5.24 -2.59
C LEU A 148 -4.76 -6.24 -1.54
N TRP A 149 -6.04 -6.16 -1.15
CA TRP A 149 -6.63 -7.05 -0.14
C TRP A 149 -7.72 -7.97 -0.68
N ASP A 150 -8.40 -7.56 -1.74
CA ASP A 150 -9.47 -8.34 -2.40
C ASP A 150 -9.16 -8.51 -3.89
N PRO A 151 -8.10 -9.27 -4.22
CA PRO A 151 -7.76 -9.53 -5.61
C PRO A 151 -8.79 -10.48 -6.26
N PRO A 152 -8.99 -10.40 -7.58
CA PRO A 152 -9.93 -11.27 -8.29
C PRO A 152 -9.68 -12.77 -8.11
N GLN A 153 -8.45 -13.16 -7.76
CA GLN A 153 -8.07 -14.55 -7.48
C GLN A 153 -8.35 -14.99 -6.03
N GLY A 154 -8.85 -14.08 -5.22
CA GLY A 154 -9.07 -14.28 -3.78
C GLY A 154 -7.82 -14.08 -2.94
N SER A 155 -8.03 -13.76 -1.66
CA SER A 155 -7.02 -13.69 -0.62
C SER A 155 -7.05 -14.97 0.23
N PRO A 156 -6.01 -15.25 1.04
CA PRO A 156 -6.04 -16.38 1.98
C PRO A 156 -7.16 -16.23 3.02
N ASP A 157 -7.88 -17.30 3.31
CA ASP A 157 -8.99 -17.30 4.28
C ASP A 157 -8.57 -16.89 5.69
N ASN A 158 -7.30 -17.05 6.03
CA ASN A 158 -6.70 -16.67 7.30
C ASN A 158 -6.08 -15.26 7.31
N LEU A 159 -6.33 -14.45 6.26
CA LEU A 159 -5.87 -13.07 6.16
C LEU A 159 -7.05 -12.09 6.31
N PHE A 160 -7.01 -11.30 7.37
CA PHE A 160 -7.98 -10.23 7.63
C PHE A 160 -7.39 -8.89 7.24
N SER A 161 -8.18 -8.05 6.58
CA SER A 161 -7.72 -6.76 6.07
C SER A 161 -8.48 -5.61 6.72
N THR A 162 -7.75 -4.53 7.02
CA THR A 162 -8.29 -3.27 7.50
C THR A 162 -7.73 -2.14 6.64
N TYR A 163 -8.60 -1.29 6.12
CA TYR A 163 -8.24 -0.09 5.38
C TYR A 163 -8.56 1.14 6.21
N ILE A 164 -7.59 2.03 6.36
CA ILE A 164 -7.73 3.31 7.07
C ILE A 164 -7.24 4.42 6.15
N ALA A 165 -8.13 5.35 5.86
CA ALA A 165 -7.85 6.55 5.06
C ALA A 165 -7.56 7.75 5.97
N TYR A 166 -6.51 8.49 5.67
CA TYR A 166 -6.15 9.75 6.31
C TYR A 166 -6.24 10.88 5.29
N THR A 167 -6.85 11.97 5.66
CA THR A 167 -6.90 13.17 4.82
C THR A 167 -7.10 14.41 5.68
N ALA A 168 -6.53 15.53 5.27
CA ALA A 168 -6.81 16.84 5.82
C ALA A 168 -8.12 17.44 5.28
N THR A 169 -8.64 16.92 4.16
CA THR A 169 -9.84 17.39 3.46
C THR A 169 -10.87 16.25 3.29
N PRO A 170 -11.52 15.81 4.39
CA PRO A 170 -12.36 14.60 4.39
C PRO A 170 -13.64 14.72 3.59
N GLN A 171 -14.06 15.93 3.16
CA GLN A 171 -15.33 16.17 2.51
C GLN A 171 -15.52 15.29 1.27
N ALA A 172 -14.49 15.18 0.45
CA ALA A 172 -14.53 14.37 -0.77
C ALA A 172 -14.66 12.86 -0.47
N ASN A 173 -14.04 12.40 0.61
CA ASN A 173 -14.13 10.98 1.04
C ASN A 173 -15.49 10.66 1.66
N LEU A 174 -16.18 11.66 2.27
CA LEU A 174 -17.49 11.52 2.89
C LEU A 174 -18.63 11.45 1.87
N LEU A 175 -18.43 12.12 0.73
CA LEU A 175 -19.45 12.23 -0.32
C LEU A 175 -19.31 11.13 -1.37
N GLN A 176 -18.50 10.12 -1.11
CA GLN A 176 -18.33 9.01 -2.03
C GLN A 176 -19.57 8.10 -2.04
N GLU A 177 -19.90 7.60 -3.22
CA GLU A 177 -20.99 6.66 -3.41
C GLU A 177 -20.73 5.34 -2.71
N ASP A 178 -21.79 4.66 -2.26
CA ASP A 178 -21.76 3.36 -1.59
C ASP A 178 -21.04 2.26 -2.40
N HIS A 179 -20.89 2.46 -3.69
CA HIS A 179 -20.19 1.51 -4.58
C HIS A 179 -18.68 1.63 -4.55
N ASN A 180 -18.12 2.68 -3.93
CA ASN A 180 -16.68 2.79 -3.79
C ASN A 180 -16.19 1.81 -2.70
N PRO A 181 -15.31 0.84 -3.03
CA PRO A 181 -14.76 -0.08 -2.05
C PRO A 181 -13.92 0.60 -0.96
N LEU A 182 -13.52 1.86 -1.18
CA LEU A 182 -12.74 2.69 -0.25
C LEU A 182 -13.60 3.66 0.56
N ALA A 183 -14.92 3.68 0.36
CA ALA A 183 -15.81 4.51 1.17
C ALA A 183 -15.78 4.07 2.65
N PRO A 184 -15.83 5.02 3.61
CA PRO A 184 -15.88 4.68 5.03
C PRO A 184 -17.11 3.83 5.35
N ARG A 185 -16.94 2.68 6.01
CA ARG A 185 -18.03 1.76 6.37
C ARG A 185 -18.21 1.60 7.86
N ASP A 186 -17.13 1.56 8.62
CA ASP A 186 -17.18 1.16 10.02
C ASP A 186 -17.09 2.36 10.96
N PHE A 187 -16.21 3.32 10.69
CA PHE A 187 -16.05 4.50 11.53
C PHE A 187 -15.42 5.69 10.81
N MET A 188 -15.65 6.87 11.37
CA MET A 188 -14.96 8.11 11.02
C MET A 188 -14.58 8.85 12.30
N ILE A 189 -13.35 9.39 12.33
CA ILE A 189 -12.82 10.15 13.46
C ILE A 189 -12.27 11.48 12.95
N ALA A 190 -12.82 12.58 13.46
CA ALA A 190 -12.23 13.90 13.27
C ALA A 190 -11.20 14.15 14.40
N LEU A 191 -9.95 14.35 14.03
CA LEU A 191 -8.90 14.76 14.96
C LEU A 191 -8.97 16.29 15.11
N ARG A 192 -9.04 16.76 16.34
CA ARG A 192 -9.05 18.19 16.71
C ARG A 192 -7.65 18.63 17.10
#